data_6782c529447b1041ff4ed54d1fab7f4a
#
_entry.id   6782c529447b1041ff4ed54d1fab7f4a
#
_cell.length_a   1.000
_cell.length_b   1.000
_cell.length_c   1.000
_cell.angle_alpha   90.00
_cell.angle_beta   90.00
_cell.angle_gamma   90.00
#
_symmetry.space_group_name_H-M   'P 1'
#
loop_
_entity.id
_entity.type
_entity.pdbx_description
1 polymer ?
#
loop_
_entity_poly.entity_id
_entity_poly.type
_entity_poly.pdbx_seq_one_letter_code
_entity_poly.pdbx_strand_id
1 'polypeptide(L)'
;GFRLSIVNVADKQIQLNQLIFHRKKILPIRLACLSFQLLIHIKEVTMSSPASIMGHPIHPMLIPFPIALWVFSLVADIIYLWRGNPGWEWMASWTLLAGCVGAVAAAIFGIIDWLSIKDHEVKKVANWHARFNILALLLFATSWYLRRGVDFEDPNGKLTVPIALSVVGVIAITISGWLGGELVFKYGVAVNPQNDSKTDEAAKARIS
;
A
#
# COMPACT_ATOMS: atom_id res chain seq x y z
N GLY A 1 -3.11 -78.76 -9.04
CA GLY A 1 -3.94 -77.53 -9.27
C GLY A 1 -4.26 -76.73 -8.01
N PHE A 2 -4.30 -77.32 -6.84
CA PHE A 2 -4.77 -76.63 -5.62
C PHE A 2 -3.70 -75.74 -4.92
N ARG A 3 -2.42 -76.06 -5.04
CA ARG A 3 -1.34 -75.24 -4.42
C ARG A 3 -1.07 -73.90 -5.14
N LEU A 4 -1.28 -73.81 -6.42
CA LEU A 4 -1.10 -72.59 -7.22
C LEU A 4 -2.18 -71.55 -6.96
N SER A 5 -3.36 -71.98 -6.54
CA SER A 5 -4.52 -71.08 -6.26
C SER A 5 -4.38 -70.37 -4.93
N ILE A 6 -3.76 -71.00 -3.92
CA ILE A 6 -3.57 -70.42 -2.56
C ILE A 6 -2.48 -69.36 -2.54
N VAL A 7 -1.37 -69.58 -3.28
CA VAL A 7 -0.27 -68.59 -3.39
C VAL A 7 -0.75 -67.32 -4.06
N ASN A 8 -1.64 -67.44 -5.09
CA ASN A 8 -2.16 -66.29 -5.83
C ASN A 8 -3.13 -65.42 -4.97
N VAL A 9 -3.83 -66.02 -4.01
CA VAL A 9 -4.75 -65.31 -3.09
C VAL A 9 -3.93 -64.61 -1.99
N ALA A 10 -2.88 -65.25 -1.44
CA ALA A 10 -2.01 -64.67 -0.47
C ALA A 10 -1.24 -63.46 -1.00
N ASP A 11 -0.71 -63.54 -2.24
CA ASP A 11 -0.02 -62.39 -2.86
C ASP A 11 -0.98 -61.20 -3.15
N LYS A 12 -2.19 -61.48 -3.57
CA LYS A 12 -3.21 -60.42 -3.74
C LYS A 12 -3.56 -59.75 -2.41
N GLN A 13 -3.64 -60.55 -1.33
CA GLN A 13 -3.94 -59.99 0.00
C GLN A 13 -2.79 -59.13 0.55
N ILE A 14 -1.54 -59.51 0.30
CA ILE A 14 -0.36 -58.74 0.67
C ILE A 14 -0.31 -57.43 -0.11
N GLN A 15 -0.57 -57.46 -1.43
CA GLN A 15 -0.65 -56.24 -2.25
C GLN A 15 -1.78 -55.30 -1.79
N LEU A 16 -2.94 -55.85 -1.46
CA LEU A 16 -4.09 -55.06 -0.95
C LEU A 16 -3.75 -54.39 0.38
N ASN A 17 -3.09 -55.13 1.29
CA ASN A 17 -2.68 -54.61 2.58
C ASN A 17 -1.60 -53.53 2.44
N GLN A 18 -0.66 -53.65 1.51
CA GLN A 18 0.32 -52.60 1.20
C GLN A 18 -0.32 -51.37 0.61
N LEU A 19 -1.31 -51.50 -0.28
CA LEU A 19 -2.06 -50.38 -0.84
C LEU A 19 -2.87 -49.67 0.24
N ILE A 20 -3.51 -50.40 1.14
CA ILE A 20 -4.28 -49.81 2.25
C ILE A 20 -3.35 -49.09 3.22
N PHE A 21 -2.18 -49.68 3.52
CA PHE A 21 -1.18 -49.04 4.39
C PHE A 21 -0.60 -47.76 3.78
N HIS A 22 -0.29 -47.78 2.49
CA HIS A 22 0.15 -46.57 1.75
C HIS A 22 -0.93 -45.51 1.70
N ARG A 23 -2.20 -45.85 1.44
CA ARG A 23 -3.29 -44.91 1.47
C ARG A 23 -3.53 -44.30 2.86
N LYS A 24 -3.45 -45.08 3.93
CA LYS A 24 -3.58 -44.59 5.32
C LYS A 24 -2.44 -43.64 5.72
N LYS A 25 -1.23 -43.81 5.19
CA LYS A 25 -0.11 -42.87 5.43
C LYS A 25 -0.16 -41.60 4.63
N ILE A 26 -0.65 -41.64 3.40
CA ILE A 26 -0.70 -40.51 2.48
C ILE A 26 -1.92 -39.63 2.70
N LEU A 27 -3.05 -40.23 3.11
CA LEU A 27 -4.31 -39.50 3.30
C LEU A 27 -4.23 -38.38 4.37
N PRO A 28 -3.63 -38.58 5.57
CA PRO A 28 -3.49 -37.51 6.54
C PRO A 28 -2.54 -36.39 6.06
N ILE A 29 -1.49 -36.73 5.32
CA ILE A 29 -0.56 -35.73 4.75
C ILE A 29 -1.25 -34.90 3.67
N ARG A 30 -2.06 -35.51 2.80
CA ARG A 30 -2.84 -34.80 1.80
C ARG A 30 -3.92 -33.93 2.42
N LEU A 31 -4.61 -34.42 3.47
CA LEU A 31 -5.60 -33.63 4.21
C LEU A 31 -4.95 -32.46 4.96
N ALA A 32 -3.77 -32.67 5.56
CA ALA A 32 -3.00 -31.60 6.21
C ALA A 32 -2.49 -30.56 5.18
N CYS A 33 -2.06 -31.01 4.00
CA CYS A 33 -1.64 -30.11 2.93
C CYS A 33 -2.82 -29.32 2.36
N LEU A 34 -3.99 -29.96 2.16
CA LEU A 34 -5.22 -29.31 1.72
C LEU A 34 -5.76 -28.34 2.78
N SER A 35 -5.74 -28.71 4.06
CA SER A 35 -6.14 -27.79 5.13
C SER A 35 -5.16 -26.64 5.29
N PHE A 36 -3.86 -26.86 5.09
CA PHE A 36 -2.84 -25.81 5.09
C PHE A 36 -3.00 -24.87 3.88
N GLN A 37 -3.25 -25.41 2.68
CA GLN A 37 -3.60 -24.60 1.49
C GLN A 37 -4.92 -23.83 1.66
N LEU A 38 -5.93 -24.45 2.28
CA LEU A 38 -7.19 -23.78 2.59
C LEU A 38 -6.99 -22.68 3.63
N LEU A 39 -6.16 -22.90 4.66
CA LEU A 39 -5.80 -21.90 5.66
C LEU A 39 -4.98 -20.74 5.07
N ILE A 40 -4.09 -21.00 4.12
CA ILE A 40 -3.39 -19.95 3.35
C ILE A 40 -4.38 -19.18 2.50
N HIS A 41 -5.30 -19.84 1.82
CA HIS A 41 -6.32 -19.19 0.99
C HIS A 41 -7.34 -18.38 1.79
N ILE A 42 -7.68 -18.82 3.00
CA ILE A 42 -8.58 -18.08 3.92
C ILE A 42 -7.84 -16.87 4.52
N LYS A 43 -6.51 -16.87 4.60
CA LYS A 43 -5.71 -15.76 5.15
C LYS A 43 -5.45 -14.63 4.15
N GLU A 44 -5.74 -14.83 2.87
CA GLU A 44 -5.88 -13.75 1.90
C GLU A 44 -7.22 -13.02 2.13
N VAL A 45 -7.39 -12.42 3.30
CA VAL A 45 -8.42 -11.41 3.53
C VAL A 45 -8.03 -10.19 2.69
N THR A 46 -8.49 -10.19 1.46
CA THR A 46 -8.37 -9.07 0.56
C THR A 46 -9.13 -7.89 1.13
N MET A 47 -8.41 -6.91 1.60
CA MET A 47 -9.01 -5.65 2.03
C MET A 47 -9.19 -4.77 0.79
N SER A 48 -10.20 -5.09 -0.03
CA SER A 48 -10.58 -4.22 -1.15
C SER A 48 -10.99 -2.85 -0.61
N SER A 49 -10.51 -1.78 -1.26
CA SER A 49 -10.90 -0.42 -0.90
C SER A 49 -12.39 -0.19 -1.20
N PRO A 50 -13.21 0.24 -0.23
CA PRO A 50 -14.58 0.64 -0.47
C PRO A 50 -14.67 1.91 -1.33
N ALA A 51 -13.64 2.76 -1.31
CA ALA A 51 -13.51 3.94 -2.14
C ALA A 51 -12.77 3.62 -3.44
N SER A 52 -13.41 2.88 -4.36
CA SER A 52 -12.83 2.47 -5.64
C SER A 52 -13.73 2.84 -6.83
N ILE A 53 -13.10 3.14 -7.97
CA ILE A 53 -13.76 3.34 -9.27
C ILE A 53 -13.27 2.24 -10.21
N MET A 54 -14.18 1.42 -10.75
CA MET A 54 -13.85 0.29 -11.63
C MET A 54 -12.80 -0.66 -11.01
N GLY A 55 -12.83 -0.86 -9.69
CA GLY A 55 -11.89 -1.70 -8.98
C GLY A 55 -10.54 -1.04 -8.66
N HIS A 56 -10.32 0.22 -9.03
CA HIS A 56 -9.10 0.97 -8.73
C HIS A 56 -9.33 1.87 -7.50
N PRO A 57 -8.50 1.75 -6.45
CA PRO A 57 -8.64 2.53 -5.23
C PRO A 57 -8.29 4.00 -5.48
N ILE A 58 -9.22 4.92 -5.13
CA ILE A 58 -9.09 6.35 -5.45
C ILE A 58 -7.98 7.01 -4.64
N HIS A 59 -7.85 6.66 -3.34
CA HIS A 59 -6.84 7.26 -2.47
C HIS A 59 -5.42 7.12 -3.01
N PRO A 60 -4.91 5.92 -3.37
CA PRO A 60 -3.58 5.76 -3.96
C PRO A 60 -3.40 6.48 -5.30
N MET A 61 -4.48 6.66 -6.08
CA MET A 61 -4.41 7.41 -7.35
C MET A 61 -4.22 8.91 -7.13
N LEU A 62 -4.71 9.47 -6.02
CA LEU A 62 -4.61 10.90 -5.72
C LEU A 62 -3.30 11.27 -5.01
N ILE A 63 -2.72 10.38 -4.19
CA ILE A 63 -1.52 10.64 -3.38
C ILE A 63 -0.32 11.19 -4.16
N PRO A 64 -0.01 10.74 -5.39
CA PRO A 64 1.15 11.26 -6.13
C PRO A 64 1.13 12.77 -6.33
N PHE A 65 -0.05 13.39 -6.48
CA PHE A 65 -0.19 14.83 -6.72
C PHE A 65 0.31 15.67 -5.54
N PRO A 66 -0.21 15.54 -4.30
CA PRO A 66 0.28 16.32 -3.18
C PRO A 66 1.76 16.07 -2.88
N ILE A 67 2.23 14.82 -2.99
CA ILE A 67 3.63 14.49 -2.73
C ILE A 67 4.53 15.20 -3.75
N ALA A 68 4.23 15.11 -5.05
CA ALA A 68 5.02 15.74 -6.09
C ALA A 68 5.03 17.26 -5.94
N LEU A 69 3.88 17.88 -5.64
CA LEU A 69 3.75 19.32 -5.47
C LEU A 69 4.53 19.84 -4.26
N TRP A 70 4.50 19.14 -3.13
CA TRP A 70 5.24 19.51 -1.93
C TRP A 70 6.75 19.34 -2.09
N VAL A 71 7.19 18.24 -2.71
CA VAL A 71 8.62 18.03 -3.03
C VAL A 71 9.08 19.10 -4.00
N PHE A 72 8.30 19.40 -5.03
CA PHE A 72 8.64 20.45 -6.00
C PHE A 72 8.67 21.85 -5.35
N SER A 73 7.76 22.15 -4.42
CA SER A 73 7.78 23.38 -3.62
C SER A 73 9.13 23.56 -2.91
N LEU A 74 9.62 22.51 -2.23
CA LEU A 74 10.93 22.56 -1.56
C LEU A 74 12.10 22.71 -2.56
N VAL A 75 12.03 22.07 -3.72
CA VAL A 75 13.03 22.27 -4.80
C VAL A 75 13.03 23.73 -5.28
N ALA A 76 11.85 24.31 -5.47
CA ALA A 76 11.71 25.71 -5.86
C ALA A 76 12.27 26.67 -4.78
N ASP A 77 12.04 26.36 -3.50
CA ASP A 77 12.67 27.10 -2.38
C ASP A 77 14.21 27.06 -2.44
N ILE A 78 14.78 25.88 -2.69
CA ILE A 78 16.24 25.71 -2.80
C ILE A 78 16.77 26.52 -3.99
N ILE A 79 16.08 26.52 -5.14
CA ILE A 79 16.47 27.30 -6.30
C ILE A 79 16.36 28.80 -6.00
N TYR A 80 15.30 29.21 -5.28
CA TYR A 80 15.17 30.61 -4.83
C TYR A 80 16.34 31.03 -3.95
N LEU A 81 16.71 30.25 -2.95
CA LEU A 81 17.86 30.53 -2.08
C LEU A 81 19.18 30.65 -2.85
N TRP A 82 19.31 29.90 -3.95
CA TRP A 82 20.52 29.92 -4.78
C TRP A 82 20.54 31.05 -5.82
N ARG A 83 19.40 31.34 -6.44
CA ARG A 83 19.28 32.27 -7.57
C ARG A 83 18.78 33.66 -7.18
N GLY A 84 18.12 33.82 -6.03
CA GLY A 84 17.52 35.08 -5.57
C GLY A 84 16.35 35.56 -6.43
N ASN A 85 15.83 34.77 -7.36
CA ASN A 85 14.73 35.18 -8.23
C ASN A 85 13.37 34.92 -7.55
N PRO A 86 12.56 35.98 -7.27
CA PRO A 86 11.28 35.87 -6.57
C PRO A 86 10.26 34.94 -7.24
N GLY A 87 10.35 34.73 -8.56
CA GLY A 87 9.50 33.82 -9.29
C GLY A 87 9.54 32.39 -8.78
N TRP A 88 10.70 31.93 -8.27
CA TRP A 88 10.81 30.59 -7.68
C TRP A 88 10.11 30.45 -6.33
N GLU A 89 10.17 31.49 -5.50
CA GLU A 89 9.42 31.50 -4.25
C GLU A 89 7.90 31.57 -4.49
N TRP A 90 7.48 32.38 -5.44
CA TRP A 90 6.07 32.43 -5.85
C TRP A 90 5.59 31.05 -6.34
N MET A 91 6.39 30.34 -7.14
CA MET A 91 6.10 28.98 -7.59
C MET A 91 6.06 28.01 -6.42
N ALA A 92 7.02 28.11 -5.47
CA ALA A 92 7.01 27.31 -4.23
C ALA A 92 5.73 27.49 -3.43
N SER A 93 5.29 28.73 -3.23
CA SER A 93 4.07 29.07 -2.51
C SER A 93 2.80 28.48 -3.15
N TRP A 94 2.66 28.59 -4.47
CA TRP A 94 1.49 28.07 -5.17
C TRP A 94 1.44 26.55 -5.24
N THR A 95 2.58 25.91 -5.50
CA THR A 95 2.65 24.43 -5.51
C THR A 95 2.43 23.85 -4.12
N LEU A 96 2.89 24.54 -3.08
CA LEU A 96 2.63 24.18 -1.70
C LEU A 96 1.14 24.22 -1.34
N LEU A 97 0.44 25.30 -1.72
CA LEU A 97 -1.00 25.41 -1.57
C LEU A 97 -1.75 24.32 -2.35
N ALA A 98 -1.41 24.13 -3.63
CA ALA A 98 -2.02 23.13 -4.47
C ALA A 98 -1.83 21.71 -3.91
N GLY A 99 -0.65 21.44 -3.33
CA GLY A 99 -0.36 20.20 -2.61
C GLY A 99 -1.28 20.02 -1.40
N CYS A 100 -1.53 21.09 -0.61
CA CYS A 100 -2.46 21.02 0.53
C CYS A 100 -3.89 20.70 0.08
N VAL A 101 -4.37 21.33 -0.99
CA VAL A 101 -5.70 21.05 -1.56
C VAL A 101 -5.79 19.60 -2.04
N GLY A 102 -4.78 19.12 -2.76
CA GLY A 102 -4.70 17.73 -3.22
C GLY A 102 -4.65 16.73 -2.07
N ALA A 103 -3.92 17.04 -0.99
CA ALA A 103 -3.84 16.20 0.21
C ALA A 103 -5.18 16.10 0.94
N VAL A 104 -5.94 17.20 1.05
CA VAL A 104 -7.30 17.19 1.62
C VAL A 104 -8.23 16.32 0.76
N ALA A 105 -8.18 16.45 -0.57
CA ALA A 105 -8.97 15.62 -1.48
C ALA A 105 -8.61 14.11 -1.33
N ALA A 106 -7.32 13.76 -1.26
CA ALA A 106 -6.88 12.39 -1.04
C ALA A 106 -7.29 11.87 0.34
N ALA A 107 -7.26 12.72 1.39
CA ALA A 107 -7.61 12.33 2.75
C ALA A 107 -9.07 11.90 2.89
N ILE A 108 -10.00 12.47 2.14
CA ILE A 108 -11.42 12.07 2.14
C ILE A 108 -11.55 10.58 1.83
N PHE A 109 -10.93 10.12 0.76
CA PHE A 109 -10.95 8.72 0.36
C PHE A 109 -10.11 7.84 1.29
N GLY A 110 -8.97 8.35 1.77
CA GLY A 110 -8.14 7.66 2.75
C GLY A 110 -8.84 7.40 4.08
N ILE A 111 -9.72 8.30 4.53
CA ILE A 111 -10.55 8.10 5.74
C ILE A 111 -11.56 6.98 5.50
N ILE A 112 -12.19 6.91 4.33
CA ILE A 112 -13.13 5.85 3.98
C ILE A 112 -12.42 4.49 4.01
N ASP A 113 -11.23 4.39 3.42
CA ASP A 113 -10.42 3.17 3.46
C ASP A 113 -9.99 2.83 4.89
N TRP A 114 -9.55 3.82 5.66
CA TRP A 114 -9.15 3.64 7.06
C TRP A 114 -10.27 3.11 7.94
N LEU A 115 -11.52 3.56 7.74
CA LEU A 115 -12.70 3.08 8.46
C LEU A 115 -13.02 1.61 8.16
N SER A 116 -12.65 1.11 6.97
CA SER A 116 -12.89 -0.26 6.55
C SER A 116 -11.93 -1.27 7.19
N ILE A 117 -10.77 -0.83 7.69
CA ILE A 117 -9.75 -1.70 8.29
C ILE A 117 -10.23 -2.21 9.64
N LYS A 118 -10.43 -3.53 9.75
CA LYS A 118 -10.88 -4.22 10.97
C LYS A 118 -9.75 -4.89 11.74
N ASP A 119 -8.68 -5.32 11.05
CA ASP A 119 -7.52 -5.95 11.67
C ASP A 119 -6.75 -4.96 12.55
N HIS A 120 -6.44 -5.36 13.78
CA HIS A 120 -5.83 -4.48 14.78
C HIS A 120 -4.39 -4.08 14.41
N GLU A 121 -3.58 -5.01 13.89
CA GLU A 121 -2.19 -4.73 13.53
C GLU A 121 -2.12 -3.83 12.30
N VAL A 122 -2.95 -4.10 11.30
CA VAL A 122 -3.06 -3.24 10.11
C VAL A 122 -3.55 -1.84 10.50
N LYS A 123 -4.54 -1.76 11.38
CA LYS A 123 -5.10 -0.49 11.88
C LYS A 123 -4.06 0.35 12.62
N LYS A 124 -3.14 -0.29 13.34
CA LYS A 124 -2.05 0.38 14.03
C LYS A 124 -1.10 1.09 13.04
N VAL A 125 -0.70 0.39 11.97
CA VAL A 125 0.14 0.98 10.90
C VAL A 125 -0.62 2.10 10.18
N ALA A 126 -1.90 1.88 9.85
CA ALA A 126 -2.76 2.88 9.22
C ALA A 126 -2.93 4.15 10.09
N ASN A 127 -3.01 4.00 11.42
CA ASN A 127 -3.06 5.12 12.35
C ASN A 127 -1.77 5.96 12.33
N TRP A 128 -0.60 5.31 12.27
CA TRP A 128 0.67 6.04 12.16
C TRP A 128 0.80 6.72 10.81
N HIS A 129 0.42 6.03 9.72
CA HIS A 129 0.36 6.64 8.39
C HIS A 129 -0.53 7.90 8.38
N ALA A 130 -1.74 7.81 8.94
CA ALA A 130 -2.66 8.94 9.03
C ALA A 130 -2.08 10.10 9.85
N ARG A 131 -1.45 9.82 11.00
CA ARG A 131 -0.84 10.84 11.87
C ARG A 131 0.28 11.60 11.15
N PHE A 132 1.17 10.90 10.44
CA PHE A 132 2.24 11.55 9.68
C PHE A 132 1.71 12.37 8.51
N ASN A 133 0.64 11.92 7.84
CA ASN A 133 -0.02 12.72 6.80
C ASN A 133 -0.67 13.99 7.36
N ILE A 134 -1.37 13.89 8.49
CA ILE A 134 -1.95 15.06 9.17
C ILE A 134 -0.85 16.03 9.60
N LEU A 135 0.22 15.52 10.22
CA LEU A 135 1.36 16.35 10.60
C LEU A 135 1.97 17.06 9.38
N ALA A 136 2.21 16.35 8.29
CA ALA A 136 2.74 16.93 7.06
C ALA A 136 1.82 18.02 6.50
N LEU A 137 0.51 17.76 6.42
CA LEU A 137 -0.47 18.74 5.96
C LEU A 137 -0.45 20.01 6.83
N LEU A 138 -0.39 19.87 8.15
CA LEU A 138 -0.32 21.00 9.06
C LEU A 138 1.00 21.80 8.89
N LEU A 139 2.12 21.12 8.73
CA LEU A 139 3.41 21.75 8.50
C LEU A 139 3.44 22.55 7.20
N PHE A 140 2.96 21.95 6.09
CA PHE A 140 2.90 22.62 4.80
C PHE A 140 1.88 23.77 4.77
N ALA A 141 0.70 23.57 5.36
CA ALA A 141 -0.31 24.62 5.47
C ALA A 141 0.21 25.82 6.33
N THR A 142 0.91 25.54 7.43
CA THR A 142 1.53 26.58 8.25
C THR A 142 2.67 27.28 7.49
N SER A 143 3.52 26.52 6.78
CA SER A 143 4.56 27.08 5.91
C SER A 143 3.96 28.04 4.89
N TRP A 144 2.90 27.61 4.18
CA TRP A 144 2.20 28.46 3.22
C TRP A 144 1.59 29.70 3.88
N TYR A 145 0.95 29.56 5.04
CA TYR A 145 0.32 30.67 5.74
C TYR A 145 1.36 31.74 6.15
N LEU A 146 2.53 31.32 6.64
CA LEU A 146 3.60 32.21 7.06
C LEU A 146 4.26 32.97 5.88
N ARG A 147 4.16 32.43 4.65
CA ARG A 147 4.64 33.11 3.43
C ARG A 147 3.73 34.26 2.99
N ARG A 148 2.48 34.28 3.44
CA ARG A 148 1.53 35.34 3.13
C ARG A 148 1.98 36.65 3.78
N GLY A 149 2.21 37.67 2.98
CA GLY A 149 2.71 38.97 3.44
C GLY A 149 4.20 39.08 3.63
N VAL A 150 4.98 38.08 3.17
CA VAL A 150 6.41 38.22 2.96
C VAL A 150 6.63 39.00 1.66
N ASP A 151 7.46 40.03 1.72
CA ASP A 151 7.96 40.68 0.52
C ASP A 151 9.07 39.81 -0.08
N PHE A 152 8.81 39.25 -1.25
CA PHE A 152 9.74 38.32 -1.93
C PHE A 152 10.92 39.04 -2.60
N GLU A 153 10.86 40.37 -2.71
CA GLU A 153 11.99 41.17 -3.17
C GLU A 153 12.98 41.47 -2.02
N ASP A 154 12.45 41.55 -0.76
CA ASP A 154 13.26 41.70 0.44
C ASP A 154 12.74 40.77 1.59
N PRO A 155 13.03 39.48 1.53
CA PRO A 155 12.49 38.51 2.48
C PRO A 155 13.09 38.63 3.91
N ASN A 156 14.24 39.30 4.11
CA ASN A 156 14.89 39.56 5.41
C ASN A 156 14.83 38.38 6.42
N GLY A 157 15.11 37.17 5.96
CA GLY A 157 15.07 35.95 6.77
C GLY A 157 13.68 35.42 7.13
N LYS A 158 12.59 36.09 6.69
CA LYS A 158 11.20 35.67 6.96
C LYS A 158 10.84 34.32 6.35
N LEU A 159 11.59 33.87 5.33
CA LEU A 159 11.39 32.56 4.69
C LEU A 159 12.12 31.40 5.41
N THR A 160 12.99 31.66 6.36
CA THR A 160 13.72 30.60 7.07
C THR A 160 12.80 29.61 7.77
N VAL A 161 11.81 30.11 8.53
CA VAL A 161 10.85 29.25 9.24
C VAL A 161 9.93 28.51 8.27
N PRO A 162 9.29 29.16 7.28
CA PRO A 162 8.51 28.45 6.26
C PRO A 162 9.28 27.32 5.56
N ILE A 163 10.51 27.57 5.14
CA ILE A 163 11.33 26.55 4.45
C ILE A 163 11.69 25.41 5.42
N ALA A 164 12.06 25.72 6.67
CA ALA A 164 12.34 24.69 7.67
C ALA A 164 11.11 23.78 7.92
N LEU A 165 9.90 24.37 8.00
CA LEU A 165 8.66 23.60 8.10
C LEU A 165 8.43 22.71 6.88
N SER A 166 8.73 23.19 5.67
CA SER A 166 8.63 22.41 4.43
C SER A 166 9.63 21.23 4.44
N VAL A 167 10.85 21.41 4.94
CA VAL A 167 11.83 20.33 5.09
C VAL A 167 11.31 19.25 6.05
N VAL A 168 10.82 19.65 7.23
CA VAL A 168 10.25 18.70 8.21
C VAL A 168 9.01 18.01 7.63
N GLY A 169 8.19 18.73 6.84
CA GLY A 169 7.05 18.20 6.13
C GLY A 169 7.44 17.12 5.11
N VAL A 170 8.52 17.33 4.34
CA VAL A 170 9.03 16.32 3.41
C VAL A 170 9.52 15.07 4.16
N ILE A 171 10.18 15.22 5.29
CA ILE A 171 10.57 14.07 6.13
C ILE A 171 9.32 13.31 6.60
N ALA A 172 8.30 14.03 7.06
CA ALA A 172 7.04 13.42 7.52
C ALA A 172 6.33 12.63 6.42
N ILE A 173 6.23 13.18 5.18
CA ILE A 173 5.62 12.44 4.05
C ILE A 173 6.47 11.24 3.60
N THR A 174 7.79 11.30 3.74
CA THR A 174 8.66 10.17 3.43
C THR A 174 8.41 9.00 4.39
N ILE A 175 8.31 9.28 5.70
CA ILE A 175 7.95 8.27 6.70
C ILE A 175 6.53 7.74 6.43
N SER A 176 5.59 8.63 6.13
CA SER A 176 4.22 8.25 5.79
C SER A 176 4.15 7.39 4.53
N GLY A 177 4.93 7.72 3.50
CA GLY A 177 5.05 6.93 2.27
C GLY A 177 5.56 5.52 2.53
N TRP A 178 6.56 5.35 3.40
CA TRP A 178 7.02 4.04 3.84
C TRP A 178 5.91 3.23 4.50
N LEU A 179 5.18 3.82 5.45
CA LEU A 179 4.05 3.16 6.13
C LEU A 179 2.91 2.83 5.15
N GLY A 180 2.63 3.71 4.18
CA GLY A 180 1.68 3.47 3.11
C GLY A 180 2.09 2.30 2.22
N GLY A 181 3.38 2.21 1.88
CA GLY A 181 3.96 1.06 1.18
C GLY A 181 3.80 -0.24 1.97
N GLU A 182 4.03 -0.22 3.29
CA GLU A 182 3.80 -1.38 4.16
C GLU A 182 2.34 -1.82 4.17
N LEU A 183 1.38 -0.88 4.21
CA LEU A 183 -0.05 -1.16 4.13
C LEU A 183 -0.42 -1.88 2.83
N VAL A 184 0.13 -1.45 1.69
CA VAL A 184 -0.16 -2.05 0.38
C VAL A 184 0.58 -3.38 0.19
N PHE A 185 1.91 -3.39 0.34
CA PHE A 185 2.73 -4.55 -0.05
C PHE A 185 2.77 -5.66 1.00
N LYS A 186 2.68 -5.33 2.29
CA LYS A 186 2.73 -6.32 3.37
C LYS A 186 1.34 -6.78 3.81
N TYR A 187 0.39 -5.85 3.87
CA TYR A 187 -0.95 -6.12 4.39
C TYR A 187 -2.03 -6.20 3.31
N GLY A 188 -1.71 -5.93 2.04
CA GLY A 188 -2.67 -6.03 0.94
C GLY A 188 -3.83 -5.04 1.01
N VAL A 189 -3.67 -3.90 1.71
CA VAL A 189 -4.71 -2.88 1.80
C VAL A 189 -4.90 -2.22 0.44
N ALA A 190 -6.15 -2.14 -0.01
CA ALA A 190 -6.56 -1.63 -1.31
C ALA A 190 -6.05 -2.45 -2.52
N VAL A 191 -5.58 -3.68 -2.31
CA VAL A 191 -5.23 -4.63 -3.39
C VAL A 191 -6.44 -5.53 -3.65
N ASN A 192 -6.78 -5.75 -4.93
CA ASN A 192 -7.85 -6.67 -5.34
C ASN A 192 -7.24 -7.86 -6.11
N PRO A 193 -6.96 -9.01 -5.46
CA PRO A 193 -6.35 -10.17 -6.11
C PRO A 193 -7.22 -10.85 -7.16
N GLN A 194 -8.54 -10.59 -7.17
CA GLN A 194 -9.45 -11.19 -8.17
C GLN A 194 -9.17 -10.67 -9.59
N ASN A 195 -8.54 -9.52 -9.74
CA ASN A 195 -8.14 -9.04 -11.07
C ASN A 195 -6.89 -9.76 -11.59
N ASP A 196 -5.95 -10.13 -10.72
CA ASP A 196 -4.71 -10.80 -11.11
C ASP A 196 -4.99 -12.24 -11.58
N SER A 197 -5.88 -12.98 -10.88
CA SER A 197 -6.25 -14.34 -11.25
C SER A 197 -6.95 -14.40 -12.62
N LYS A 198 -7.82 -13.46 -12.93
CA LYS A 198 -8.49 -13.39 -14.25
C LYS A 198 -7.53 -13.03 -15.38
N THR A 199 -6.53 -12.22 -15.09
CA THR A 199 -5.48 -11.86 -16.06
C THR A 199 -4.57 -13.05 -16.34
N ASP A 200 -4.22 -13.82 -15.33
CA ASP A 200 -3.40 -15.03 -15.44
C ASP A 200 -4.14 -16.18 -16.17
N GLU A 201 -5.44 -16.37 -15.89
CA GLU A 201 -6.27 -17.34 -16.62
C GLU A 201 -6.44 -16.94 -18.08
N ALA A 202 -6.68 -15.67 -18.37
CA ALA A 202 -6.78 -15.16 -19.74
C ALA A 202 -5.44 -15.23 -20.49
N ALA A 203 -4.31 -15.03 -19.79
CA ALA A 203 -2.98 -15.20 -20.37
C ALA A 203 -2.66 -16.68 -20.67
N LYS A 204 -3.01 -17.61 -19.77
CA LYS A 204 -2.87 -19.06 -19.98
C LYS A 204 -3.75 -19.58 -21.13
N ALA A 205 -4.99 -19.07 -21.26
CA ALA A 205 -5.88 -19.44 -22.34
C ALA A 205 -5.43 -18.93 -23.73
N ARG A 206 -4.53 -17.94 -23.81
CA ARG A 206 -3.95 -17.45 -25.07
C ARG A 206 -2.70 -18.22 -25.53
N ILE A 207 -2.13 -19.03 -24.65
CA ILE A 207 -0.89 -19.81 -24.91
C ILE A 207 -1.24 -21.29 -25.17
N SER A 208 -2.44 -21.74 -24.86
CA SER A 208 -2.98 -23.06 -25.14
C SER A 208 -3.70 -23.10 -26.48
#